data_be5f02073dc1b7a51acdb4f417b05a08
#
_entry.id   be5f02073dc1b7a51acdb4f417b05a08
#
_cell.length_a   1.000
_cell.length_b   1.000
_cell.length_c   1.000
_cell.angle_alpha   90.00
_cell.angle_beta   90.00
_cell.angle_gamma   90.00
#
_symmetry.space_group_name_H-M   'P 1'
#
loop_
_entity.id
_entity.type
_entity.pdbx_description
1 polymer ?
#
loop_
_entity_poly.entity_id
_entity_poly.type
_entity_poly.pdbx_seq_one_letter_code
_entity_poly.pdbx_strand_id
1 'polypeptide(L)'
;LIYRESVIDRDYPLPFQVLEQFGGPLVGITLNSTRGLGQIHTGIVEGDMTQFSRGLETISPATIKNMQKAARFYREGGAYTMDGKPIVKDFSTGHLMGQFFGFSPTRYSVQMENNRLIKRRDKAQRKRRQGVYDMFARAYYDGDSDGMRRAIQRMTEYNRLYPQTPILLNNLMQSIRRRSKNRSTAYHGLTLNPKHRASLIREAERFGDPVFSF
;
A
#
# COMPACT_ATOMS: atom_id res chain seq x y z
N LEU A 1 -19.97 -17.16 -17.86
CA LEU A 1 -18.63 -16.54 -17.91
C LEU A 1 -18.62 -15.39 -16.92
N ILE A 2 -18.16 -15.66 -15.69
CA ILE A 2 -18.03 -14.64 -14.66
C ILE A 2 -16.72 -13.92 -14.95
N TYR A 3 -16.81 -12.71 -15.47
CA TYR A 3 -15.68 -11.79 -15.58
C TYR A 3 -15.18 -11.48 -14.16
N ARG A 4 -14.10 -12.13 -13.77
CA ARG A 4 -13.36 -11.78 -12.57
C ARG A 4 -12.56 -10.53 -12.93
N GLU A 5 -13.10 -9.34 -12.64
CA GLU A 5 -12.29 -8.12 -12.69
C GLU A 5 -11.08 -8.34 -11.78
N SER A 6 -9.95 -8.58 -12.41
CA SER A 6 -8.66 -8.61 -11.73
C SER A 6 -8.43 -7.21 -11.20
N VAL A 7 -8.61 -7.04 -9.89
CA VAL A 7 -8.24 -5.82 -9.18
C VAL A 7 -6.73 -5.70 -9.31
N ILE A 8 -6.30 -4.96 -10.31
CA ILE A 8 -4.90 -4.57 -10.50
C ILE A 8 -4.51 -3.76 -9.27
N ASP A 9 -3.82 -4.41 -8.35
CA ASP A 9 -3.26 -3.76 -7.17
C ASP A 9 -2.06 -2.93 -7.64
N ARG A 10 -2.25 -1.61 -7.76
CA ARG A 10 -1.27 -0.67 -8.33
C ARG A 10 -0.02 -0.46 -7.45
N ASP A 11 0.08 -1.17 -6.35
CA ASP A 11 1.26 -1.10 -5.48
C ASP A 11 2.44 -1.95 -5.99
N TYR A 12 2.25 -2.64 -7.14
CA TYR A 12 3.32 -3.36 -7.85
C TYR A 12 3.91 -2.53 -8.98
N PRO A 13 5.22 -2.61 -9.21
CA PRO A 13 5.84 -2.08 -10.41
C PRO A 13 5.20 -2.68 -11.66
N LEU A 14 4.93 -1.84 -12.66
CA LEU A 14 4.30 -2.21 -13.94
C LEU A 14 4.77 -3.53 -14.57
N PRO A 15 6.09 -3.88 -14.56
CA PRO A 15 6.54 -5.15 -15.13
C PRO A 15 5.96 -6.39 -14.44
N PHE A 16 5.69 -6.33 -13.14
CA PHE A 16 5.10 -7.46 -12.41
C PHE A 16 3.60 -7.64 -12.68
N GLN A 17 2.87 -6.54 -12.91
CA GLN A 17 1.45 -6.60 -13.28
C GLN A 17 1.28 -7.21 -14.67
N VAL A 18 2.15 -6.87 -15.61
CA VAL A 18 2.16 -7.42 -16.96
C VAL A 18 2.52 -8.90 -16.93
N LEU A 19 3.54 -9.29 -16.16
CA LEU A 19 3.93 -10.68 -15.97
C LEU A 19 2.80 -11.53 -15.37
N GLU A 20 2.05 -11.02 -14.40
CA GLU A 20 0.91 -11.73 -13.80
C GLU A 20 -0.23 -11.92 -14.80
N GLN A 21 -0.46 -10.95 -15.67
CA GLN A 21 -1.51 -10.99 -16.67
C GLN A 21 -1.19 -11.95 -17.83
N PHE A 22 0.07 -12.04 -18.26
CA PHE A 22 0.51 -12.89 -19.37
C PHE A 22 1.09 -14.24 -18.93
N GLY A 23 1.63 -14.33 -17.73
CA GLY A 23 2.28 -15.54 -17.19
C GLY A 23 1.32 -16.55 -16.55
N GLY A 24 0.03 -16.20 -16.43
CA GLY A 24 -1.00 -17.10 -15.88
C GLY A 24 -0.78 -17.50 -14.41
N PRO A 25 -1.38 -18.62 -13.96
CA PRO A 25 -1.37 -19.05 -12.55
C PRO A 25 0.03 -19.29 -11.97
N LEU A 26 1.00 -19.65 -12.79
CA LEU A 26 2.38 -19.94 -12.34
C LEU A 26 3.11 -18.69 -11.86
N VAL A 27 2.92 -17.55 -12.53
CA VAL A 27 3.54 -16.28 -12.11
C VAL A 27 2.90 -15.75 -10.83
N GLY A 28 1.59 -15.92 -10.67
CA GLY A 28 0.91 -15.58 -9.40
C GLY A 28 1.42 -16.42 -8.23
N ILE A 29 1.74 -17.70 -8.45
CA ILE A 29 2.34 -18.59 -7.43
C ILE A 29 3.75 -18.11 -7.06
N THR A 30 4.60 -17.78 -8.03
CA THR A 30 5.97 -17.32 -7.74
C THR A 30 5.99 -15.97 -7.01
N LEU A 31 5.15 -15.01 -7.41
CA LEU A 31 5.04 -13.72 -6.73
C LEU A 31 4.51 -13.84 -5.29
N ASN A 32 3.53 -14.70 -5.07
CA ASN A 32 3.04 -14.97 -3.72
C ASN A 32 4.09 -15.70 -2.87
N SER A 33 4.88 -16.59 -3.48
CA SER A 33 5.97 -17.27 -2.78
C SER A 33 7.05 -16.31 -2.33
N THR A 34 7.47 -15.36 -3.16
CA THR A 34 8.48 -14.34 -2.76
C THR A 34 7.99 -13.45 -1.61
N ARG A 35 6.70 -13.07 -1.61
CA ARG A 35 6.09 -12.33 -0.49
C ARG A 35 6.06 -13.16 0.79
N GLY A 36 5.61 -14.40 0.69
CA GLY A 36 5.56 -15.29 1.83
C GLY A 36 6.94 -15.55 2.43
N LEU A 37 7.96 -15.73 1.59
CA LEU A 37 9.35 -15.86 2.04
C LEU A 37 9.85 -14.59 2.75
N GLY A 38 9.53 -13.40 2.21
CA GLY A 38 9.84 -12.14 2.88
C GLY A 38 9.20 -12.03 4.27
N GLN A 39 7.93 -12.39 4.41
CA GLN A 39 7.24 -12.40 5.70
C GLN A 39 7.82 -13.44 6.68
N ILE A 40 8.21 -14.60 6.19
CA ILE A 40 8.88 -15.63 7.00
C ILE A 40 10.23 -15.10 7.49
N HIS A 41 11.04 -14.52 6.60
CA HIS A 41 12.33 -13.94 6.96
C HIS A 41 12.18 -12.86 8.03
N THR A 42 11.28 -11.90 7.81
CA THR A 42 11.01 -10.84 8.80
C THR A 42 10.53 -11.43 10.13
N GLY A 43 9.62 -12.40 10.08
CA GLY A 43 9.12 -13.09 11.28
C GLY A 43 10.23 -13.80 12.09
N ILE A 44 11.19 -14.40 11.41
CA ILE A 44 12.35 -15.05 12.04
C ILE A 44 13.30 -14.00 12.66
N VAL A 45 13.64 -12.97 11.89
CA VAL A 45 14.60 -11.93 12.32
C VAL A 45 14.06 -11.08 13.45
N GLU A 46 12.77 -10.73 13.40
CA GLU A 46 12.11 -9.90 14.43
C GLU A 46 11.48 -10.71 15.55
N GLY A 47 11.51 -12.06 15.49
CA GLY A 47 10.84 -12.94 16.45
C GLY A 47 9.32 -12.86 16.42
N ASP A 48 8.73 -12.30 15.33
CA ASP A 48 7.28 -12.13 15.19
C ASP A 48 6.63 -13.38 14.60
N MET A 49 6.15 -14.27 15.49
CA MET A 49 5.43 -15.49 15.12
C MET A 49 4.17 -15.23 14.29
N THR A 50 3.59 -14.04 14.39
CA THR A 50 2.41 -13.66 13.57
C THR A 50 2.81 -13.47 12.11
N GLN A 51 3.89 -12.78 11.85
CA GLN A 51 4.43 -12.62 10.49
C GLN A 51 4.92 -13.94 9.93
N PHE A 52 5.61 -14.74 10.71
CA PHE A 52 6.05 -16.08 10.32
C PHE A 52 4.88 -16.97 9.89
N SER A 53 3.82 -17.07 10.70
CA SER A 53 2.65 -17.91 10.40
C SER A 53 1.91 -17.43 9.13
N ARG A 54 1.81 -16.13 8.91
CA ARG A 54 1.19 -15.55 7.70
C ARG A 54 2.04 -15.76 6.45
N GLY A 55 3.35 -15.72 6.59
CA GLY A 55 4.26 -16.08 5.51
C GLY A 55 4.06 -17.52 5.06
N LEU A 56 3.97 -18.47 6.00
CA LEU A 56 3.65 -19.87 5.72
C LEU A 56 2.28 -20.03 5.05
N GLU A 57 1.24 -19.33 5.53
CA GLU A 57 -0.07 -19.33 4.89
C GLU A 57 0.01 -18.85 3.43
N THR A 58 0.84 -17.86 3.14
CA THR A 58 0.95 -17.27 1.80
C THR A 58 1.55 -18.26 0.79
N ILE A 59 2.49 -19.09 1.22
CA ILE A 59 3.20 -20.08 0.36
C ILE A 59 2.41 -21.39 0.23
N SER A 60 1.61 -21.71 1.24
CA SER A 60 0.91 -23.00 1.32
C SER A 60 -0.14 -23.18 0.22
N PRO A 61 -0.37 -24.43 -0.27
CA PRO A 61 -1.53 -24.75 -1.12
C PRO A 61 -2.85 -24.33 -0.48
N ALA A 62 -3.87 -24.08 -1.31
CA ALA A 62 -5.15 -23.50 -0.86
C ALA A 62 -5.81 -24.30 0.29
N THR A 63 -5.75 -25.61 0.24
CA THR A 63 -6.28 -26.49 1.29
C THR A 63 -5.57 -26.30 2.62
N ILE A 64 -4.24 -26.36 2.63
CA ILE A 64 -3.42 -26.19 3.83
C ILE A 64 -3.59 -24.75 4.37
N LYS A 65 -3.65 -23.76 3.48
CA LYS A 65 -3.89 -22.35 3.83
C LYS A 65 -5.21 -22.16 4.57
N ASN A 66 -6.27 -22.84 4.12
CA ASN A 66 -7.57 -22.76 4.79
C ASN A 66 -7.54 -23.39 6.17
N MET A 67 -6.86 -24.55 6.32
CA MET A 67 -6.66 -25.19 7.63
C MET A 67 -5.86 -24.32 8.60
N GLN A 68 -4.75 -23.74 8.15
CA GLN A 68 -3.92 -22.83 8.94
C GLN A 68 -4.71 -21.59 9.38
N LYS A 69 -5.52 -21.03 8.47
CA LYS A 69 -6.38 -19.89 8.75
C LYS A 69 -7.48 -20.22 9.77
N ALA A 70 -8.09 -21.38 9.64
CA ALA A 70 -9.08 -21.84 10.62
C ALA A 70 -8.44 -22.04 11.99
N ALA A 71 -7.28 -22.68 12.08
CA ALA A 71 -6.53 -22.86 13.31
C ALA A 71 -6.12 -21.53 13.96
N ARG A 72 -5.70 -20.55 13.14
CA ARG A 72 -5.40 -19.21 13.64
C ARG A 72 -6.63 -18.53 14.20
N PHE A 73 -7.77 -18.54 13.49
CA PHE A 73 -9.02 -17.95 13.97
C PHE A 73 -9.48 -18.59 15.29
N TYR A 74 -9.28 -19.90 15.44
CA TYR A 74 -9.57 -20.61 16.69
C TYR A 74 -8.66 -20.11 17.83
N ARG A 75 -7.34 -20.07 17.60
CA ARG A 75 -6.35 -19.67 18.62
C ARG A 75 -6.52 -18.21 19.04
N GLU A 76 -6.80 -17.33 18.08
CA GLU A 76 -6.95 -15.89 18.32
C GLU A 76 -8.37 -15.49 18.77
N GLY A 77 -9.34 -16.42 18.76
CA GLY A 77 -10.74 -16.14 19.09
C GLY A 77 -11.43 -15.23 18.05
N GLY A 78 -10.85 -15.04 16.87
CA GLY A 78 -11.37 -14.13 15.84
C GLY A 78 -10.43 -13.93 14.68
N ALA A 79 -10.80 -13.01 13.78
CA ALA A 79 -9.94 -12.54 12.70
C ALA A 79 -9.37 -11.16 13.04
N TYR A 80 -8.06 -11.04 13.01
CA TYR A 80 -7.34 -9.81 13.33
C TYR A 80 -6.46 -9.34 12.16
N THR A 81 -6.17 -8.03 12.11
CA THR A 81 -5.17 -7.45 11.20
C THR A 81 -3.75 -7.83 11.65
N MET A 82 -2.73 -7.47 10.87
CA MET A 82 -1.31 -7.61 11.28
C MET A 82 -1.02 -6.83 12.57
N ASP A 83 -1.63 -5.66 12.71
CA ASP A 83 -1.46 -4.78 13.88
C ASP A 83 -2.35 -5.20 15.08
N GLY A 84 -2.89 -6.41 15.11
CA GLY A 84 -3.72 -6.93 16.19
C GLY A 84 -5.12 -6.31 16.30
N LYS A 85 -5.58 -5.51 15.33
CA LYS A 85 -6.92 -4.90 15.36
C LYS A 85 -7.98 -5.93 14.94
N PRO A 86 -9.08 -6.08 15.70
CA PRO A 86 -10.11 -7.06 15.38
C PRO A 86 -10.88 -6.68 14.11
N ILE A 87 -11.05 -7.64 13.23
CA ILE A 87 -11.94 -7.56 12.05
C ILE A 87 -13.29 -8.16 12.39
N VAL A 88 -13.29 -9.39 12.90
CA VAL A 88 -14.48 -10.10 13.41
C VAL A 88 -14.04 -10.90 14.62
N LYS A 89 -14.80 -10.81 15.69
CA LYS A 89 -14.62 -11.59 16.91
C LYS A 89 -15.63 -12.75 16.96
N ASP A 90 -15.38 -13.71 17.80
CA ASP A 90 -16.32 -14.76 18.20
C ASP A 90 -16.84 -15.60 17.02
N PHE A 91 -15.95 -16.35 16.37
CA PHE A 91 -16.36 -17.36 15.41
C PHE A 91 -16.93 -18.58 16.13
N SER A 92 -18.13 -19.00 15.73
CA SER A 92 -18.67 -20.28 16.16
C SER A 92 -17.89 -21.45 15.58
N THR A 93 -17.96 -22.62 16.23
CA THR A 93 -17.31 -23.86 15.74
C THR A 93 -17.69 -24.17 14.28
N GLY A 94 -18.97 -23.93 13.90
CA GLY A 94 -19.41 -24.11 12.52
C GLY A 94 -18.70 -23.19 11.52
N HIS A 95 -18.41 -21.95 11.90
CA HIS A 95 -17.63 -21.02 11.06
C HIS A 95 -16.19 -21.49 10.89
N LEU A 96 -15.59 -22.04 11.94
CA LEU A 96 -14.22 -22.56 11.90
C LEU A 96 -14.13 -23.82 11.04
N MET A 97 -15.10 -24.72 11.18
CA MET A 97 -15.21 -25.90 10.32
C MET A 97 -15.41 -25.51 8.85
N GLY A 98 -16.31 -24.57 8.57
CA GLY A 98 -16.48 -24.04 7.22
C GLY A 98 -15.17 -23.49 6.66
N GLN A 99 -14.43 -22.68 7.43
CA GLN A 99 -13.14 -22.14 7.01
C GLN A 99 -12.10 -23.23 6.76
N PHE A 100 -12.10 -24.31 7.55
CA PHE A 100 -11.22 -25.46 7.35
C PHE A 100 -11.44 -26.11 5.98
N PHE A 101 -12.69 -26.26 5.55
CA PHE A 101 -13.06 -26.79 4.23
C PHE A 101 -13.00 -25.73 3.10
N GLY A 102 -12.57 -24.51 3.39
CA GLY A 102 -12.40 -23.45 2.39
C GLY A 102 -13.56 -22.49 2.26
N PHE A 103 -14.61 -22.62 3.07
CA PHE A 103 -15.76 -21.72 3.11
C PHE A 103 -15.49 -20.59 4.10
N SER A 104 -15.22 -19.40 3.61
CA SER A 104 -15.01 -18.24 4.49
C SER A 104 -16.31 -17.86 5.20
N PRO A 105 -16.28 -17.60 6.52
CA PRO A 105 -17.46 -17.14 7.26
C PRO A 105 -18.05 -15.88 6.62
N THR A 106 -19.36 -15.84 6.41
CA THR A 106 -20.05 -14.73 5.74
C THR A 106 -19.78 -13.39 6.42
N ARG A 107 -19.80 -13.35 7.76
CA ARG A 107 -19.47 -12.13 8.52
C ARG A 107 -18.07 -11.60 8.21
N TYR A 108 -17.09 -12.49 8.09
CA TYR A 108 -15.72 -12.10 7.73
C TYR A 108 -15.64 -11.57 6.29
N SER A 109 -16.28 -12.26 5.35
CA SER A 109 -16.28 -11.86 3.95
C SER A 109 -16.95 -10.50 3.74
N VAL A 110 -18.11 -10.27 4.36
CA VAL A 110 -18.83 -8.99 4.30
C VAL A 110 -17.99 -7.86 4.93
N GLN A 111 -17.39 -8.11 6.11
CA GLN A 111 -16.55 -7.09 6.75
C GLN A 111 -15.31 -6.76 5.93
N MET A 112 -14.67 -7.74 5.34
CA MET A 112 -13.51 -7.53 4.45
C MET A 112 -13.91 -6.73 3.20
N GLU A 113 -15.08 -7.02 2.62
CA GLU A 113 -15.58 -6.25 1.46
C GLU A 113 -15.88 -4.79 1.85
N ASN A 114 -16.54 -4.55 2.98
CA ASN A 114 -16.79 -3.22 3.49
C ASN A 114 -15.49 -2.45 3.73
N ASN A 115 -14.51 -3.08 4.38
CA ASN A 115 -13.19 -2.48 4.61
C ASN A 115 -12.48 -2.14 3.28
N ARG A 116 -12.62 -3.01 2.28
CA ARG A 116 -12.06 -2.80 0.94
C ARG A 116 -12.72 -1.61 0.25
N LEU A 117 -14.05 -1.49 0.33
CA LEU A 117 -14.79 -0.35 -0.24
C LEU A 117 -14.39 0.97 0.44
N ILE A 118 -14.27 0.99 1.77
CA ILE A 118 -13.81 2.17 2.52
C ILE A 118 -12.40 2.56 2.10
N LYS A 119 -11.46 1.61 2.05
CA LYS A 119 -10.08 1.86 1.60
C LYS A 119 -10.00 2.38 0.16
N ARG A 120 -10.83 1.83 -0.74
CA ARG A 120 -10.91 2.32 -2.13
C ARG A 120 -11.39 3.77 -2.21
N ARG A 121 -12.43 4.12 -1.43
CA ARG A 121 -12.94 5.50 -1.36
C ARG A 121 -11.89 6.45 -0.80
N ASP A 122 -11.24 6.08 0.31
CA ASP A 122 -10.16 6.88 0.91
C ASP A 122 -8.99 7.07 -0.07
N LYS A 123 -8.54 6.00 -0.73
CA LYS A 123 -7.47 6.06 -1.76
C LYS A 123 -7.87 6.98 -2.93
N ALA A 124 -9.11 6.89 -3.41
CA ALA A 124 -9.62 7.75 -4.47
C ALA A 124 -9.67 9.22 -4.05
N GLN A 125 -10.11 9.51 -2.82
CA GLN A 125 -10.12 10.86 -2.26
C GLN A 125 -8.71 11.43 -2.14
N ARG A 126 -7.78 10.66 -1.56
CA ARG A 126 -6.35 11.05 -1.46
C ARG A 126 -5.74 11.33 -2.82
N LYS A 127 -6.02 10.48 -3.82
CA LYS A 127 -5.54 10.67 -5.20
C LYS A 127 -6.08 11.96 -5.82
N ARG A 128 -7.38 12.26 -5.64
CA ARG A 128 -7.97 13.53 -6.11
C ARG A 128 -7.32 14.72 -5.43
N ARG A 129 -7.14 14.66 -4.11
CA ARG A 129 -6.43 15.69 -3.33
C ARG A 129 -5.03 15.90 -3.85
N GLN A 130 -4.26 14.83 -3.99
CA GLN A 130 -2.88 14.88 -4.50
C GLN A 130 -2.83 15.48 -5.91
N GLY A 131 -3.77 15.14 -6.78
CA GLY A 131 -3.88 15.70 -8.13
C GLY A 131 -3.99 17.23 -8.15
N VAL A 132 -4.71 17.82 -7.19
CA VAL A 132 -4.78 19.29 -7.05
C VAL A 132 -3.43 19.88 -6.69
N TYR A 133 -2.73 19.27 -5.72
CA TYR A 133 -1.38 19.72 -5.33
C TYR A 133 -0.37 19.59 -6.48
N ASP A 134 -0.44 18.51 -7.24
CA ASP A 134 0.49 18.26 -8.36
C ASP A 134 0.22 19.21 -9.53
N MET A 135 -1.06 19.46 -9.83
CA MET A 135 -1.45 20.44 -10.86
C MET A 135 -0.97 21.84 -10.51
N PHE A 136 -1.22 22.28 -9.26
CA PHE A 136 -0.80 23.60 -8.79
C PHE A 136 0.74 23.73 -8.79
N ALA A 137 1.43 22.70 -8.29
CA ALA A 137 2.90 22.72 -8.24
C ALA A 137 3.52 22.79 -9.64
N ARG A 138 3.01 22.03 -10.59
CA ARG A 138 3.48 22.05 -11.99
C ARG A 138 3.27 23.43 -12.58
N ALA A 139 2.04 23.97 -12.53
CA ALA A 139 1.75 25.30 -13.05
C ALA A 139 2.61 26.39 -12.40
N TYR A 140 2.89 26.30 -11.10
CA TYR A 140 3.73 27.23 -10.37
C TYR A 140 5.20 27.20 -10.87
N TYR A 141 5.78 26.01 -11.08
CA TYR A 141 7.16 25.88 -11.57
C TYR A 141 7.31 26.24 -13.05
N ASP A 142 6.25 26.07 -13.84
CA ASP A 142 6.22 26.41 -15.26
C ASP A 142 5.85 27.90 -15.50
N GLY A 143 5.51 28.65 -14.42
CA GLY A 143 5.06 30.06 -14.54
C GLY A 143 3.69 30.20 -15.21
N ASP A 144 2.90 29.09 -15.34
CA ASP A 144 1.60 29.08 -16.00
C ASP A 144 0.52 29.61 -15.06
N SER A 145 0.17 30.90 -15.20
CA SER A 145 -0.87 31.58 -14.42
C SER A 145 -2.27 30.99 -14.66
N ASP A 146 -2.56 30.56 -15.89
CA ASP A 146 -3.83 29.92 -16.22
C ASP A 146 -3.94 28.51 -15.65
N GLY A 147 -2.82 27.77 -15.64
CA GLY A 147 -2.73 26.48 -14.95
C GLY A 147 -2.94 26.61 -13.45
N MET A 148 -2.37 27.64 -12.81
CA MET A 148 -2.63 27.91 -11.40
C MET A 148 -4.10 28.24 -11.12
N ARG A 149 -4.73 29.03 -11.98
CA ARG A 149 -6.17 29.35 -11.89
C ARG A 149 -7.02 28.08 -12.01
N ARG A 150 -6.74 27.21 -12.98
CA ARG A 150 -7.40 25.91 -13.14
C ARG A 150 -7.22 25.01 -11.92
N ALA A 151 -6.03 24.99 -11.32
CA ALA A 151 -5.78 24.23 -10.10
C ALA A 151 -6.59 24.75 -8.91
N ILE A 152 -6.75 26.08 -8.77
CA ILE A 152 -7.60 26.70 -7.72
C ILE A 152 -9.08 26.35 -7.96
N GLN A 153 -9.55 26.36 -9.21
CA GLN A 153 -10.91 25.89 -9.53
C GLN A 153 -11.13 24.44 -9.12
N ARG A 154 -10.17 23.56 -9.43
CA ARG A 154 -10.20 22.15 -9.00
C ARG A 154 -10.16 21.99 -7.48
N MET A 155 -9.42 22.85 -6.77
CA MET A 155 -9.42 22.91 -5.32
C MET A 155 -10.83 23.27 -4.77
N THR A 156 -11.49 24.26 -5.34
CA THR A 156 -12.84 24.68 -4.95
C THR A 156 -13.85 23.55 -5.20
N GLU A 157 -13.77 22.88 -6.33
CA GLU A 157 -14.58 21.69 -6.64
C GLU A 157 -14.34 20.56 -5.64
N TYR A 158 -13.07 20.27 -5.34
CA TYR A 158 -12.70 19.28 -4.31
C TYR A 158 -13.29 19.63 -2.94
N ASN A 159 -13.16 20.88 -2.51
CA ASN A 159 -13.66 21.34 -1.21
C ASN A 159 -15.18 21.25 -1.11
N ARG A 160 -15.90 21.47 -2.22
CA ARG A 160 -17.35 21.28 -2.30
C ARG A 160 -17.75 19.82 -2.11
N LEU A 161 -16.97 18.88 -2.69
CA LEU A 161 -17.23 17.44 -2.59
C LEU A 161 -16.80 16.85 -1.25
N TYR A 162 -15.77 17.42 -0.63
CA TYR A 162 -15.15 16.91 0.60
C TYR A 162 -14.98 18.00 1.68
N PRO A 163 -16.09 18.55 2.20
CA PRO A 163 -16.04 19.66 3.17
C PRO A 163 -15.34 19.31 4.49
N GLN A 164 -15.28 18.00 4.82
CA GLN A 164 -14.62 17.49 6.02
C GLN A 164 -13.08 17.61 5.95
N THR A 165 -12.52 17.67 4.76
CA THR A 165 -11.05 17.65 4.54
C THR A 165 -10.66 18.67 3.48
N PRO A 166 -10.95 19.98 3.68
CA PRO A 166 -10.71 21.00 2.68
C PRO A 166 -9.21 21.19 2.41
N ILE A 167 -8.91 21.60 1.21
CA ILE A 167 -7.59 22.10 0.82
C ILE A 167 -7.61 23.61 0.95
N LEU A 168 -6.73 24.16 1.79
CA LEU A 168 -6.55 25.59 1.91
C LEU A 168 -5.44 26.08 0.97
N LEU A 169 -5.52 27.32 0.50
CA LEU A 169 -4.49 27.91 -0.36
C LEU A 169 -3.12 27.89 0.33
N ASN A 170 -3.08 28.15 1.63
CA ASN A 170 -1.85 28.06 2.42
C ASN A 170 -1.22 26.66 2.37
N ASN A 171 -2.02 25.60 2.34
CA ASN A 171 -1.51 24.24 2.23
C ASN A 171 -0.85 23.99 0.85
N LEU A 172 -1.37 24.59 -0.22
CA LEU A 172 -0.75 24.53 -1.55
C LEU A 172 0.61 25.24 -1.51
N MET A 173 0.69 26.43 -0.96
CA MET A 173 1.95 27.18 -0.83
C MET A 173 2.99 26.46 0.05
N GLN A 174 2.56 25.88 1.16
CA GLN A 174 3.45 25.04 1.98
C GLN A 174 3.96 23.80 1.23
N SER A 175 3.11 23.19 0.40
CA SER A 175 3.51 22.06 -0.45
C SER A 175 4.60 22.49 -1.45
N ILE A 176 4.46 23.66 -2.08
CA ILE A 176 5.47 24.20 -2.99
C ILE A 176 6.80 24.41 -2.25
N ARG A 177 6.77 25.09 -1.09
CA ARG A 177 7.98 25.33 -0.29
C ARG A 177 8.67 24.02 0.09
N ARG A 178 7.92 22.99 0.48
CA ARG A 178 8.46 21.67 0.81
C ARG A 178 9.09 20.99 -0.42
N ARG A 179 8.41 21.02 -1.57
CA ARG A 179 8.94 20.47 -2.84
C ARG A 179 10.18 21.19 -3.30
N SER A 180 10.22 22.53 -3.23
CA SER A 180 11.38 23.33 -3.54
C SER A 180 12.56 22.97 -2.63
N LYS A 181 12.35 22.88 -1.32
CA LYS A 181 13.38 22.44 -0.37
C LYS A 181 13.90 21.04 -0.68
N ASN A 182 12.99 20.07 -0.96
CA ASN A 182 13.40 18.72 -1.31
C ASN A 182 14.22 18.69 -2.60
N ARG A 183 13.86 19.51 -3.60
CA ARG A 183 14.57 19.63 -4.87
C ARG A 183 15.97 20.24 -4.68
N SER A 184 16.08 21.32 -3.90
CA SER A 184 17.37 21.97 -3.60
C SER A 184 18.29 21.13 -2.73
N THR A 185 17.74 20.16 -1.99
CA THR A 185 18.49 19.26 -1.11
C THR A 185 18.62 17.85 -1.66
N ALA A 186 18.18 17.60 -2.91
CA ALA A 186 18.34 16.29 -3.53
C ALA A 186 19.83 15.96 -3.77
N TYR A 187 20.20 14.72 -3.48
CA TYR A 187 21.53 14.19 -3.79
C TYR A 187 21.38 13.25 -4.98
N HIS A 188 21.96 13.63 -6.13
CA HIS A 188 21.84 12.88 -7.40
C HIS A 188 20.39 12.43 -7.72
N GLY A 189 19.40 13.33 -7.50
CA GLY A 189 17.98 13.05 -7.74
C GLY A 189 17.26 12.33 -6.58
N LEU A 190 17.98 11.90 -5.55
CA LEU A 190 17.40 11.23 -4.39
C LEU A 190 17.05 12.23 -3.29
N THR A 191 15.84 12.12 -2.74
CA THR A 191 15.44 12.89 -1.56
C THR A 191 15.77 12.09 -0.32
N LEU A 192 16.87 12.45 0.36
CA LEU A 192 17.31 11.80 1.58
C LEU A 192 16.65 12.40 2.81
N ASN A 193 16.45 11.56 3.85
CA ASN A 193 15.95 12.03 5.13
C ASN A 193 16.92 13.04 5.75
N PRO A 194 16.49 14.27 6.10
CA PRO A 194 17.37 15.31 6.64
C PRO A 194 18.20 14.88 7.86
N LYS A 195 17.63 14.00 8.70
CA LYS A 195 18.30 13.51 9.93
C LYS A 195 19.51 12.62 9.64
N HIS A 196 19.47 11.86 8.56
CA HIS A 196 20.49 10.87 8.21
C HIS A 196 21.26 11.24 6.93
N ARG A 197 20.94 12.38 6.32
CA ARG A 197 21.51 12.78 5.04
C ARG A 197 23.04 12.80 5.05
N ALA A 198 23.63 13.47 6.03
CA ALA A 198 25.10 13.63 6.12
C ALA A 198 25.82 12.30 6.39
N SER A 199 25.21 11.37 7.12
CA SER A 199 25.77 10.03 7.33
C SER A 199 25.68 9.18 6.07
N LEU A 200 24.52 9.19 5.40
CA LEU A 200 24.30 8.42 4.18
C LEU A 200 25.19 8.87 3.03
N ILE A 201 25.40 10.19 2.86
CA ILE A 201 26.32 10.73 1.84
C ILE A 201 27.75 10.30 2.15
N ARG A 202 28.22 10.47 3.40
CA ARG A 202 29.57 10.04 3.80
C ARG A 202 29.79 8.53 3.65
N GLU A 203 28.75 7.75 3.90
CA GLU A 203 28.78 6.31 3.72
C GLU A 203 28.90 5.94 2.23
N ALA A 204 28.09 6.55 1.36
CA ALA A 204 28.18 6.38 -0.08
C ALA A 204 29.54 6.80 -0.66
N GLU A 205 30.10 7.91 -0.16
CA GLU A 205 31.43 8.39 -0.56
C GLU A 205 32.57 7.46 -0.09
N ARG A 206 32.42 6.83 1.09
CA ARG A 206 33.40 5.85 1.62
C ARG A 206 33.43 4.54 0.85
N PHE A 207 32.31 4.06 0.40
CA PHE A 207 32.24 2.79 -0.33
C PHE A 207 32.75 2.90 -1.77
N GLY A 208 33.06 4.14 -2.24
CA GLY A 208 33.74 4.36 -3.51
C GLY A 208 33.11 3.64 -4.69
N ASP A 209 31.79 3.53 -4.67
CA ASP A 209 31.07 2.72 -5.64
C ASP A 209 31.19 3.40 -7.02
N PRO A 210 31.87 2.78 -8.00
CA PRO A 210 32.10 3.36 -9.34
C PRO A 210 30.78 3.62 -10.08
N VAL A 211 29.64 3.18 -9.55
CA VAL A 211 28.30 3.46 -10.09
C VAL A 211 27.92 4.94 -9.97
N PHE A 212 28.58 5.73 -9.12
CA PHE A 212 28.28 7.15 -8.92
C PHE A 212 29.28 8.11 -9.52
N SER A 213 30.32 7.63 -10.22
CA SER A 213 31.26 8.45 -10.97
C SER A 213 30.81 8.62 -12.42
N PHE A 214 29.75 9.41 -12.64
CA PHE A 214 29.35 9.96 -13.93
C PHE A 214 29.34 11.48 -13.88
#